data_13d1de574c3e04d1ae3c132ee4b6bec3
#
_entry.id   13d1de574c3e04d1ae3c132ee4b6bec3
#
_cell.length_a   1.000
_cell.length_b   1.000
_cell.length_c   1.000
_cell.angle_alpha   90.00
_cell.angle_beta   90.00
_cell.angle_gamma   90.00
#
_symmetry.space_group_name_H-M   'P 1'
#
loop_
_entity.id
_entity.type
_entity.pdbx_description
1 polymer ?
#
loop_
_entity_poly.entity_id
_entity_poly.type
_entity_poly.pdbx_seq_one_letter_code
_entity_poly.pdbx_strand_id
1 'polypeptide(L)'
;MKQTIEIEIPDGKKAVWKDGKVVFEDIKPQLPKTWEEFCKSKPKIGDYYINDNSKIRHIKPNADVVPDRIPNEDANLLPCKEAAEQHLALMQLHQLRDCYRQGWIPDYTDDSQKWCIKKYANYFSIDWNISYSVFLNFQTREITEQFLNNFKDLIEQAGDLI
;
A
#
# COMPACT_ATOMS: atom_id res chain seq x y z
N MET A 1 -27.13 -40.19 -32.36
CA MET A 1 -26.98 -38.79 -32.88
C MET A 1 -26.24 -37.95 -31.82
N LYS A 2 -25.16 -37.29 -32.21
CA LYS A 2 -24.54 -36.28 -31.33
C LYS A 2 -25.23 -34.94 -31.60
N GLN A 3 -25.84 -34.34 -30.61
CA GLN A 3 -26.36 -32.98 -30.71
C GLN A 3 -25.27 -32.03 -30.17
N THR A 4 -24.92 -31.02 -30.92
CA THR A 4 -24.00 -29.95 -30.52
C THR A 4 -24.88 -28.74 -30.19
N ILE A 5 -24.68 -28.18 -29.02
CA ILE A 5 -25.34 -26.95 -28.55
C ILE A 5 -24.26 -25.87 -28.45
N GLU A 6 -24.43 -24.79 -29.18
CA GLU A 6 -23.60 -23.60 -29.03
C GLU A 6 -24.18 -22.75 -27.89
N ILE A 7 -23.34 -22.32 -26.97
CA ILE A 7 -23.75 -21.53 -25.81
C ILE A 7 -22.86 -20.28 -25.78
N GLU A 8 -23.47 -19.12 -25.85
CA GLU A 8 -22.78 -17.85 -25.57
C GLU A 8 -22.47 -17.74 -24.08
N ILE A 9 -21.20 -17.57 -23.76
CA ILE A 9 -20.76 -17.36 -22.38
C ILE A 9 -20.67 -15.85 -22.13
N PRO A 10 -21.45 -15.31 -21.19
CA PRO A 10 -21.37 -13.88 -20.84
C PRO A 10 -19.97 -13.47 -20.38
N ASP A 11 -19.57 -12.23 -20.66
CA ASP A 11 -18.29 -11.68 -20.25
C ASP A 11 -18.07 -11.81 -18.74
N GLY A 12 -16.86 -12.21 -18.33
CA GLY A 12 -16.51 -12.41 -16.95
C GLY A 12 -17.05 -13.69 -16.30
N LYS A 13 -17.71 -14.57 -17.08
CA LYS A 13 -18.24 -15.85 -16.59
C LYS A 13 -17.58 -17.05 -17.26
N LYS A 14 -17.63 -18.19 -16.60
CA LYS A 14 -17.27 -19.51 -17.14
C LYS A 14 -18.49 -20.42 -17.11
N ALA A 15 -18.64 -21.27 -18.12
CA ALA A 15 -19.66 -22.30 -18.12
C ALA A 15 -19.21 -23.51 -17.30
N VAL A 16 -20.06 -23.96 -16.39
CA VAL A 16 -19.84 -25.16 -15.57
C VAL A 16 -21.03 -26.05 -15.63
N TRP A 17 -20.80 -27.36 -15.80
CA TRP A 17 -21.88 -28.34 -15.80
C TRP A 17 -22.25 -28.72 -14.36
N LYS A 18 -23.47 -28.42 -13.92
CA LYS A 18 -24.00 -28.78 -12.59
C LYS A 18 -25.44 -29.32 -12.73
N ASP A 19 -25.72 -30.41 -12.07
CA ASP A 19 -27.06 -31.01 -11.98
C ASP A 19 -27.77 -31.16 -13.34
N GLY A 20 -27.03 -31.62 -14.35
CA GLY A 20 -27.57 -31.86 -15.67
C GLY A 20 -27.85 -30.60 -16.50
N LYS A 21 -27.35 -29.44 -16.11
CA LYS A 21 -27.48 -28.17 -16.84
C LYS A 21 -26.20 -27.35 -16.82
N VAL A 22 -26.05 -26.48 -17.81
CA VAL A 22 -24.97 -25.49 -17.82
C VAL A 22 -25.32 -24.30 -16.91
N VAL A 23 -24.44 -23.97 -16.01
CA VAL A 23 -24.55 -22.82 -15.11
C VAL A 23 -23.37 -21.87 -15.38
N PHE A 24 -23.63 -20.57 -15.40
CA PHE A 24 -22.58 -19.57 -15.56
C PHE A 24 -22.12 -19.07 -14.17
N GLU A 25 -20.85 -19.32 -13.86
CA GLU A 25 -20.20 -18.86 -12.63
C GLU A 25 -19.28 -17.68 -12.94
N ASP A 26 -19.19 -16.73 -12.02
CA ASP A 26 -18.24 -15.63 -12.12
C ASP A 26 -16.80 -16.16 -12.10
N ILE A 27 -15.97 -15.67 -13.01
CA ILE A 27 -14.54 -15.94 -13.00
C ILE A 27 -13.94 -15.13 -11.86
N LYS A 28 -13.65 -15.81 -10.73
CA LYS A 28 -12.92 -15.16 -9.65
C LYS A 28 -11.52 -14.81 -10.14
N PRO A 29 -11.07 -13.55 -9.99
CA PRO A 29 -9.72 -13.18 -10.36
C PRO A 29 -8.73 -14.04 -9.54
N GLN A 30 -7.75 -14.59 -10.23
CA GLN A 30 -6.67 -15.32 -9.57
C GLN A 30 -5.75 -14.29 -8.91
N LEU A 31 -5.78 -14.24 -7.59
CA LEU A 31 -4.91 -13.36 -6.82
C LEU A 31 -3.47 -13.86 -6.87
N PRO A 32 -2.48 -12.97 -7.04
CA PRO A 32 -1.08 -13.34 -7.04
C PRO A 32 -0.68 -13.90 -5.66
N LYS A 33 0.10 -14.97 -5.66
CA LYS A 33 0.61 -15.61 -4.44
C LYS A 33 2.05 -15.23 -4.11
N THR A 34 2.75 -14.63 -5.07
CA THR A 34 4.12 -14.15 -4.91
C THR A 34 4.26 -12.74 -5.46
N TRP A 35 5.30 -12.05 -5.03
CA TRP A 35 5.64 -10.73 -5.57
C TRP A 35 5.91 -10.78 -7.09
N GLU A 36 6.58 -11.81 -7.56
CA GLU A 36 6.88 -12.01 -8.98
C GLU A 36 5.59 -12.18 -9.82
N GLU A 37 4.61 -12.94 -9.29
CA GLU A 37 3.30 -13.07 -9.95
C GLU A 37 2.57 -11.72 -9.99
N PHE A 38 2.62 -10.95 -8.91
CA PHE A 38 2.05 -9.61 -8.87
C PHE A 38 2.70 -8.68 -9.91
N CYS A 39 4.02 -8.63 -9.98
CA CYS A 39 4.74 -7.83 -10.98
C CYS A 39 4.41 -8.22 -12.42
N LYS A 40 4.16 -9.51 -12.68
CA LYS A 40 3.73 -10.00 -14.01
C LYS A 40 2.30 -9.61 -14.36
N SER A 41 1.43 -9.41 -13.37
CA SER A 41 0.01 -9.08 -13.57
C SER A 41 -0.25 -7.63 -13.98
N LYS A 42 0.76 -6.79 -14.01
CA LYS A 42 0.82 -5.34 -14.33
C LYS A 42 -0.54 -4.65 -14.42
N PRO A 43 -0.85 -3.71 -13.54
CA PRO A 43 -2.05 -2.88 -13.70
C PRO A 43 -2.01 -2.19 -15.06
N LYS A 44 -3.11 -2.22 -15.79
CA LYS A 44 -3.14 -1.79 -17.21
C LYS A 44 -3.34 -0.28 -17.41
N ILE A 45 -3.75 0.46 -16.37
CA ILE A 45 -4.15 1.87 -16.50
C ILE A 45 -3.80 2.63 -15.23
N GLY A 46 -3.17 3.80 -15.38
CA GLY A 46 -3.03 4.78 -14.31
C GLY A 46 -1.91 4.51 -13.31
N ASP A 47 -0.85 3.90 -13.74
CA ASP A 47 0.30 3.59 -12.90
C ASP A 47 1.04 4.84 -12.44
N TYR A 48 1.25 4.96 -11.15
CA TYR A 48 2.00 6.02 -10.53
C TYR A 48 3.27 5.45 -9.90
N TYR A 49 4.34 6.24 -9.87
CA TYR A 49 5.57 5.90 -9.19
C TYR A 49 6.20 7.14 -8.54
N ILE A 50 7.01 6.90 -7.54
CA ILE A 50 7.80 7.94 -6.88
C ILE A 50 9.21 7.85 -7.45
N ASN A 51 9.70 8.96 -8.07
CA ASN A 51 11.02 8.99 -8.65
C ASN A 51 12.10 9.32 -7.59
N ASP A 52 13.37 9.32 -8.04
CA ASP A 52 14.56 9.62 -7.23
C ASP A 52 14.57 11.03 -6.58
N ASN A 53 13.79 11.95 -7.12
CA ASN A 53 13.60 13.29 -6.56
C ASN A 53 12.36 13.42 -5.67
N SER A 54 11.81 12.30 -5.18
CA SER A 54 10.59 12.25 -4.34
C SER A 54 9.37 12.91 -4.98
N LYS A 55 9.27 12.83 -6.32
CA LYS A 55 8.14 13.35 -7.08
C LYS A 55 7.29 12.20 -7.60
N ILE A 56 5.97 12.34 -7.44
CA ILE A 56 5.00 11.42 -8.00
C ILE A 56 4.92 11.63 -9.51
N ARG A 57 5.03 10.55 -10.26
CA ARG A 57 4.94 10.51 -11.71
C ARG A 57 3.85 9.53 -12.14
N HIS A 58 3.21 9.84 -13.26
CA HIS A 58 2.18 9.02 -13.88
C HIS A 58 2.68 8.48 -15.22
N ILE A 59 2.57 7.16 -15.41
CA ILE A 59 2.87 6.50 -16.68
C ILE A 59 1.66 6.65 -17.59
N LYS A 60 1.79 7.42 -18.66
CA LYS A 60 0.72 7.56 -19.66
C LYS A 60 0.76 6.37 -20.63
N PRO A 61 -0.37 5.73 -20.93
CA PRO A 61 -0.42 4.53 -21.79
C PRO A 61 0.10 4.70 -23.22
N ASN A 62 0.16 5.93 -23.72
CA ASN A 62 0.53 6.27 -25.11
C ASN A 62 1.70 7.25 -25.19
N ALA A 63 2.54 7.33 -24.19
CA ALA A 63 3.76 8.12 -24.32
C ALA A 63 4.75 7.33 -25.18
N ASP A 64 5.05 7.82 -26.38
CA ASP A 64 6.07 7.26 -27.30
C ASP A 64 7.49 7.24 -26.69
N VAL A 65 7.64 7.80 -25.53
CA VAL A 65 8.86 7.81 -24.73
C VAL A 65 8.56 7.18 -23.38
N VAL A 66 8.77 5.87 -23.29
CA VAL A 66 9.00 5.23 -22.00
C VAL A 66 10.31 5.83 -21.48
N PRO A 67 10.31 6.59 -20.37
CA PRO A 67 11.57 7.07 -19.82
C PRO A 67 12.48 5.86 -19.60
N ASP A 68 13.73 5.92 -20.08
CA ASP A 68 14.74 4.84 -19.99
C ASP A 68 15.03 4.33 -18.56
N ARG A 69 14.29 4.82 -17.57
CA ARG A 69 14.44 4.55 -16.14
C ARG A 69 13.17 4.13 -15.43
N ILE A 70 12.14 3.67 -16.13
CA ILE A 70 11.09 2.92 -15.46
C ILE A 70 11.69 1.53 -15.24
N PRO A 71 11.89 1.09 -13.99
CA PRO A 71 12.34 -0.25 -13.71
C PRO A 71 11.31 -1.21 -14.31
N ASN A 72 11.68 -1.93 -15.36
CA ASN A 72 10.73 -2.68 -16.18
C ASN A 72 10.10 -3.87 -15.47
N GLU A 73 10.66 -4.35 -14.38
CA GLU A 73 10.20 -5.62 -13.78
C GLU A 73 10.01 -5.53 -12.26
N ASP A 74 10.70 -4.61 -11.58
CA ASP A 74 10.62 -4.43 -10.12
C ASP A 74 9.98 -3.09 -9.72
N ALA A 75 9.24 -2.47 -10.64
CA ALA A 75 8.70 -1.14 -10.39
C ALA A 75 7.66 -1.19 -9.27
N ASN A 76 7.91 -0.46 -8.22
CA ASN A 76 6.95 -0.13 -7.18
C ASN A 76 5.88 0.81 -7.76
N LEU A 77 5.02 0.23 -8.62
CA LEU A 77 3.92 0.95 -9.23
C LEU A 77 2.75 0.98 -8.26
N LEU A 78 2.17 2.15 -8.12
CA LEU A 78 1.05 2.40 -7.22
C LEU A 78 -0.22 2.59 -8.06
N PRO A 79 -1.37 2.05 -7.62
CA PRO A 79 -2.58 1.94 -8.45
C PRO A 79 -3.21 3.30 -8.76
N CYS A 80 -3.02 4.30 -7.90
CA CYS A 80 -3.58 5.63 -8.07
C CYS A 80 -2.67 6.71 -7.46
N LYS A 81 -2.97 7.97 -7.75
CA LYS A 81 -2.21 9.12 -7.25
C LYS A 81 -2.26 9.21 -5.73
N GLU A 82 -3.40 8.96 -5.14
CA GLU A 82 -3.63 8.98 -3.69
C GLU A 82 -2.75 7.95 -2.98
N ALA A 83 -2.65 6.73 -3.51
CA ALA A 83 -1.75 5.71 -2.98
C ALA A 83 -0.28 6.14 -3.07
N ALA A 84 0.12 6.83 -4.15
CA ALA A 84 1.47 7.35 -4.29
C ALA A 84 1.76 8.48 -3.29
N GLU A 85 0.80 9.35 -3.03
CA GLU A 85 0.89 10.41 -2.02
C GLU A 85 1.02 9.83 -0.62
N GLN A 86 0.23 8.82 -0.27
CA GLN A 86 0.31 8.12 1.02
C GLN A 86 1.67 7.45 1.23
N HIS A 87 2.18 6.74 0.23
CA HIS A 87 3.49 6.09 0.32
C HIS A 87 4.64 7.09 0.42
N LEU A 88 4.56 8.21 -0.32
CA LEU A 88 5.55 9.27 -0.19
C LEU A 88 5.55 9.86 1.21
N ALA A 89 4.38 10.15 1.77
CA ALA A 89 4.24 10.63 3.14
C ALA A 89 4.82 9.64 4.16
N LEU A 90 4.54 8.34 4.00
CA LEU A 90 5.10 7.30 4.86
C LEU A 90 6.63 7.26 4.81
N MET A 91 7.23 7.35 3.62
CA MET A 91 8.69 7.39 3.45
C MET A 91 9.32 8.62 4.15
N GLN A 92 8.67 9.78 4.05
CA GLN A 92 9.11 11.00 4.71
C GLN A 92 8.99 10.89 6.25
N LEU A 93 7.86 10.36 6.74
CA LEU A 93 7.66 10.10 8.16
C LEU A 93 8.69 9.13 8.73
N HIS A 94 9.11 8.13 7.96
CA HIS A 94 10.16 7.21 8.38
C HIS A 94 11.47 7.94 8.67
N GLN A 95 11.92 8.78 7.74
CA GLN A 95 13.16 9.55 7.91
C GLN A 95 13.07 10.55 9.06
N LEU A 96 11.95 11.27 9.17
CA LEU A 96 11.69 12.23 10.24
C LEU A 96 11.64 11.53 11.60
N ARG A 97 10.97 10.39 11.71
CA ARG A 97 10.94 9.58 12.93
C ARG A 97 12.35 9.21 13.40
N ASP A 98 13.18 8.72 12.49
CA ASP A 98 14.54 8.30 12.84
C ASP A 98 15.42 9.51 13.24
N CYS A 99 15.20 10.67 12.64
CA CYS A 99 15.81 11.92 13.06
C CYS A 99 15.41 12.30 14.50
N TYR A 100 14.11 12.21 14.83
CA TYR A 100 13.60 12.54 16.18
C TYR A 100 14.02 11.51 17.24
N ARG A 101 14.25 10.27 16.84
CA ARG A 101 14.79 9.22 17.73
C ARG A 101 16.24 9.42 18.09
N GLN A 102 17.02 10.16 17.31
CA GLN A 102 18.44 10.45 17.57
C GLN A 102 19.26 9.20 17.93
N GLY A 103 19.00 8.10 17.23
CA GLY A 103 19.66 6.82 17.46
C GLY A 103 18.99 5.92 18.52
N TRP A 104 17.95 6.38 19.19
CA TRP A 104 17.17 5.51 20.07
C TRP A 104 16.43 4.44 19.27
N ILE A 105 16.60 3.20 19.71
CA ILE A 105 15.92 2.01 19.13
C ILE A 105 15.01 1.45 20.22
N PRO A 106 13.69 1.26 19.91
CA PRO A 106 12.77 0.68 20.90
C PRO A 106 13.15 -0.77 21.21
N ASP A 107 13.33 -1.08 22.47
CA ASP A 107 13.50 -2.44 22.96
C ASP A 107 12.16 -2.95 23.51
N TYR A 108 11.60 -3.97 22.89
CA TYR A 108 10.33 -4.59 23.29
C TYR A 108 10.53 -5.78 24.24
N THR A 109 11.75 -6.04 24.67
CA THR A 109 12.07 -7.06 25.68
C THR A 109 12.11 -6.48 27.10
N ASP A 110 12.10 -5.16 27.22
CA ASP A 110 12.03 -4.45 28.49
C ASP A 110 10.62 -3.87 28.76
N ASP A 111 10.35 -3.53 30.00
CA ASP A 111 9.07 -2.95 30.47
C ASP A 111 9.02 -1.41 30.32
N SER A 112 10.00 -0.79 29.65
CA SER A 112 10.00 0.66 29.46
C SER A 112 8.85 1.10 28.55
N GLN A 113 8.25 2.25 28.87
CA GLN A 113 7.21 2.85 28.07
C GLN A 113 7.78 3.37 26.74
N LYS A 114 7.18 2.97 25.62
CA LYS A 114 7.43 3.50 24.29
C LYS A 114 6.23 4.35 23.91
N TRP A 115 6.41 5.65 23.79
CA TRP A 115 5.34 6.58 23.45
C TRP A 115 5.06 6.51 21.96
N CYS A 116 3.79 6.50 21.57
CA CYS A 116 3.40 6.32 20.18
C CYS A 116 2.23 7.20 19.77
N ILE A 117 2.16 7.47 18.48
CA ILE A 117 1.02 8.11 17.85
C ILE A 117 0.13 7.00 17.31
N LYS A 118 -1.13 6.98 17.73
CA LYS A 118 -2.15 6.06 17.27
C LYS A 118 -3.25 6.82 16.52
N LYS A 119 -3.69 6.25 15.40
CA LYS A 119 -4.85 6.75 14.67
C LYS A 119 -6.13 6.13 15.22
N TYR A 120 -7.08 6.97 15.51
CA TYR A 120 -8.48 6.61 15.74
C TYR A 120 -9.31 7.19 14.60
N ALA A 121 -10.54 6.76 14.42
CA ALA A 121 -11.36 7.07 13.25
C ALA A 121 -11.17 8.49 12.69
N ASN A 122 -11.22 9.52 13.56
CA ASN A 122 -11.20 10.93 13.14
C ASN A 122 -10.13 11.77 13.84
N TYR A 123 -9.22 11.17 14.62
CA TYR A 123 -8.19 11.92 15.34
C TYR A 123 -6.96 11.06 15.63
N PHE A 124 -5.86 11.72 15.97
CA PHE A 124 -4.65 11.08 16.47
C PHE A 124 -4.56 11.26 17.97
N SER A 125 -4.13 10.24 18.66
CA SER A 125 -3.87 10.25 20.10
C SER A 125 -2.44 9.83 20.38
N ILE A 126 -1.89 10.41 21.42
CA ILE A 126 -0.61 9.98 22.00
C ILE A 126 -0.93 8.98 23.09
N ASP A 127 -0.34 7.81 22.98
CA ASP A 127 -0.48 6.71 23.91
C ASP A 127 0.90 6.09 24.19
N TRP A 128 0.95 5.06 24.99
CA TRP A 128 2.18 4.31 25.24
C TRP A 128 1.93 2.80 25.20
N ASN A 129 2.98 2.06 24.94
CA ASN A 129 3.00 0.61 25.01
C ASN A 129 4.37 0.11 25.50
N ILE A 130 4.43 -1.14 25.89
CA ILE A 130 5.66 -1.81 26.35
C ILE A 130 6.04 -2.99 25.44
N SER A 131 5.09 -3.65 24.80
CA SER A 131 5.26 -5.00 24.26
C SER A 131 5.04 -5.15 22.75
N TYR A 132 4.64 -4.11 22.03
CA TYR A 132 4.41 -4.23 20.60
C TYR A 132 4.94 -3.02 19.81
N SER A 133 5.34 -3.32 18.57
CA SER A 133 5.84 -2.30 17.66
C SER A 133 4.72 -1.46 17.07
N VAL A 134 4.89 -0.15 17.11
CA VAL A 134 4.08 0.82 16.39
C VAL A 134 5.02 1.64 15.51
N PHE A 135 4.59 1.96 14.29
CA PHE A 135 5.44 2.67 13.34
C PHE A 135 5.98 4.00 13.90
N LEU A 136 5.09 4.84 14.47
CA LEU A 136 5.45 6.12 15.06
C LEU A 136 5.56 5.99 16.58
N ASN A 137 6.67 5.42 17.07
CA ASN A 137 6.99 5.39 18.49
C ASN A 137 8.30 6.10 18.82
N PHE A 138 8.37 6.63 20.02
CA PHE A 138 9.45 7.50 20.51
C PHE A 138 9.77 7.21 21.97
N GLN A 139 10.92 7.70 22.43
CA GLN A 139 11.41 7.45 23.77
C GLN A 139 10.60 8.19 24.84
N THR A 140 10.14 9.42 24.56
CA THR A 140 9.41 10.24 25.53
C THR A 140 8.11 10.81 24.96
N ARG A 141 7.21 11.19 25.84
CA ARG A 141 5.95 11.84 25.50
C ARG A 141 6.17 13.19 24.81
N GLU A 142 7.11 13.98 25.29
CA GLU A 142 7.42 15.31 24.78
C GLU A 142 7.88 15.24 23.32
N ILE A 143 8.76 14.29 22.99
CA ILE A 143 9.19 14.06 21.61
C ILE A 143 8.01 13.66 20.73
N THR A 144 7.11 12.80 21.24
CA THR A 144 5.93 12.35 20.52
C THR A 144 4.95 13.50 20.25
N GLU A 145 4.70 14.35 21.24
CA GLU A 145 3.88 15.56 21.11
C GLU A 145 4.46 16.53 20.08
N GLN A 146 5.75 16.77 20.17
CA GLN A 146 6.45 17.63 19.23
C GLN A 146 6.40 17.10 17.79
N PHE A 147 6.58 15.79 17.60
CA PHE A 147 6.47 15.14 16.31
C PHE A 147 5.05 15.25 15.73
N LEU A 148 4.04 14.94 16.53
CA LEU A 148 2.65 15.05 16.12
C LEU A 148 2.28 16.48 15.71
N ASN A 149 2.68 17.47 16.51
CA ASN A 149 2.38 18.87 16.22
C ASN A 149 3.08 19.37 14.95
N ASN A 150 4.31 18.94 14.69
CA ASN A 150 5.09 19.41 13.54
C ASN A 150 4.70 18.73 12.24
N PHE A 151 4.21 17.49 12.28
CA PHE A 151 3.98 16.65 11.09
C PHE A 151 2.57 16.10 10.99
N LYS A 152 1.60 16.76 11.62
CA LYS A 152 0.20 16.33 11.64
C LYS A 152 -0.35 16.12 10.22
N ASP A 153 -0.16 17.08 9.32
CA ASP A 153 -0.65 17.01 7.95
C ASP A 153 -0.04 15.83 7.18
N LEU A 154 1.25 15.57 7.42
CA LEU A 154 1.96 14.45 6.78
C LEU A 154 1.47 13.10 7.33
N ILE A 155 1.17 13.03 8.63
CA ILE A 155 0.57 11.85 9.27
C ILE A 155 -0.84 11.61 8.72
N GLU A 156 -1.65 12.66 8.55
CA GLU A 156 -2.97 12.57 7.91
C GLU A 156 -2.87 12.08 6.46
N GLN A 157 -1.89 12.58 5.72
CA GLN A 157 -1.64 12.18 4.34
C GLN A 157 -1.21 10.71 4.21
N ALA A 158 -0.40 10.18 5.13
CA ALA A 158 -0.03 8.77 5.16
C ALA A 158 -1.25 7.85 5.40
N GLY A 159 -2.30 8.37 6.02
CA GLY A 159 -3.60 7.72 6.13
C GLY A 159 -3.56 6.41 6.92
N ASP A 160 -4.02 5.33 6.29
CA ASP A 160 -4.14 4.02 6.93
C ASP A 160 -2.84 3.20 6.88
N LEU A 161 -1.74 3.80 6.39
CA LEU A 161 -0.43 3.13 6.34
C LEU A 161 0.35 3.19 7.66
N ILE A 162 -0.15 3.92 8.66
CA ILE A 162 0.47 4.11 9.98
C ILE A 162 -0.38 3.57 11.12
#